data_380b5cf64d7464376c314073c966de8c
#
_entry.id   380b5cf64d7464376c314073c966de8c
#
_cell.length_a   1.000
_cell.length_b   1.000
_cell.length_c   1.000
_cell.angle_alpha   90.00
_cell.angle_beta   90.00
_cell.angle_gamma   90.00
#
_symmetry.space_group_name_H-M   'P 1'
#
loop_
_entity.id
_entity.type
_entity.pdbx_description
1 polymer ?
#
loop_
_entity_poly.entity_id
_entity_poly.type
_entity_poly.pdbx_seq_one_letter_code
_entity_poly.pdbx_strand_id
1 'polypeptide(L)'
;MKPKGDIILVTGSNGRIGSAVMQRLSKHYANVVGFDQKAPAQPPTGCVRIPVDITSDDSVKQGFHILKEHHGRRVAAVVHLAAYYDFLGKPSPKYDEVTVNGTKRLLQGLQSGFDVQQFIFSSTMLVHKPGEPGIFFNEDWPIGATWAYPQSKVRTEAIIHEERGDIPTVILRFAGVYDDGCHSPPLAHQMQRINERQLESHLYSGSTSHGTSYVHMEDVVDAVERTVKHRTKLKAETVMLIGEMETLSYDELQHTFMRQIHNESYEAYSVPGPIAKIGAWVEDTVLGEKPFIKPWMIDRANDHYALDISRAGKLIEWVPQHTLRKAIPKMVASLKANPLKFYKENDLEPPEWMLANAKATALEQVR
;
A
#
# COMPACT_ATOMS: atom_id res chain seq x y z
N MET A 1 -10.45 21.72 -26.57
CA MET A 1 -9.26 22.53 -26.23
C MET A 1 -8.29 21.62 -25.49
N LYS A 2 -7.01 21.48 -25.94
CA LYS A 2 -5.99 20.72 -25.18
C LYS A 2 -5.75 21.42 -23.84
N PRO A 3 -5.64 20.68 -22.72
CA PRO A 3 -5.29 21.27 -21.43
C PRO A 3 -3.97 22.05 -21.53
N LYS A 4 -3.88 23.19 -20.86
CA LYS A 4 -2.63 23.95 -20.80
C LYS A 4 -1.74 23.34 -19.72
N GLY A 5 -0.51 22.96 -20.09
CA GLY A 5 0.52 22.44 -19.19
C GLY A 5 0.95 21.02 -19.50
N ASP A 6 2.05 20.63 -18.87
CA ASP A 6 2.61 19.29 -18.99
C ASP A 6 1.71 18.25 -18.30
N ILE A 7 1.74 17.04 -18.80
CA ILE A 7 0.92 15.93 -18.30
C ILE A 7 1.47 15.43 -16.98
N ILE A 8 0.59 15.17 -16.02
CA ILE A 8 0.85 14.24 -14.92
C ILE A 8 0.05 12.97 -15.24
N LEU A 9 0.72 11.87 -15.48
CA LEU A 9 0.10 10.57 -15.73
C LEU A 9 0.13 9.72 -14.47
N VAL A 10 -1.02 9.24 -14.00
CA VAL A 10 -1.14 8.35 -12.84
C VAL A 10 -1.71 7.01 -13.29
N THR A 11 -0.96 5.91 -13.14
CA THR A 11 -1.48 4.57 -13.39
C THR A 11 -1.97 3.93 -12.10
N GLY A 12 -2.92 2.99 -12.16
CA GLY A 12 -3.61 2.50 -10.97
C GLY A 12 -4.49 3.59 -10.33
N SER A 13 -5.01 4.47 -11.17
CA SER A 13 -5.69 5.72 -10.78
C SER A 13 -7.02 5.51 -10.04
N ASN A 14 -7.59 4.32 -10.08
CA ASN A 14 -8.81 3.95 -9.35
C ASN A 14 -8.54 3.36 -7.98
N GLY A 15 -7.27 2.97 -7.71
CA GLY A 15 -6.87 2.51 -6.40
C GLY A 15 -6.94 3.62 -5.34
N ARG A 16 -6.90 3.25 -4.06
CA ARG A 16 -6.95 4.21 -2.94
C ARG A 16 -5.86 5.28 -3.05
N ILE A 17 -4.59 4.86 -3.21
CA ILE A 17 -3.45 5.78 -3.36
C ILE A 17 -3.61 6.58 -4.66
N GLY A 18 -3.92 5.93 -5.78
CA GLY A 18 -4.03 6.58 -7.09
C GLY A 18 -5.08 7.67 -7.14
N SER A 19 -6.27 7.42 -6.59
CA SER A 19 -7.35 8.42 -6.51
C SER A 19 -6.96 9.61 -5.62
N ALA A 20 -6.32 9.36 -4.47
CA ALA A 20 -5.86 10.41 -3.57
C ALA A 20 -4.74 11.26 -4.19
N VAL A 21 -3.79 10.63 -4.88
CA VAL A 21 -2.72 11.31 -5.64
C VAL A 21 -3.30 12.16 -6.75
N MET A 22 -4.23 11.64 -7.56
CA MET A 22 -4.89 12.42 -8.62
C MET A 22 -5.60 13.64 -8.04
N GLN A 23 -6.36 13.46 -6.97
CA GLN A 23 -7.07 14.56 -6.31
C GLN A 23 -6.11 15.62 -5.76
N ARG A 24 -4.97 15.23 -5.20
CA ARG A 24 -3.97 16.16 -4.69
C ARG A 24 -3.29 16.92 -5.83
N LEU A 25 -2.84 16.20 -6.86
CA LEU A 25 -2.08 16.79 -7.96
C LEU A 25 -2.95 17.69 -8.84
N SER A 26 -4.27 17.42 -8.99
CA SER A 26 -5.18 18.27 -9.75
C SER A 26 -5.37 19.67 -9.15
N LYS A 27 -5.00 19.88 -7.89
CA LYS A 27 -5.01 21.22 -7.29
C LYS A 27 -3.87 22.11 -7.80
N HIS A 28 -2.80 21.52 -8.33
CA HIS A 28 -1.59 22.22 -8.74
C HIS A 28 -1.24 22.05 -10.22
N TYR A 29 -1.80 21.03 -10.87
CA TYR A 29 -1.54 20.69 -12.28
C TYR A 29 -2.84 20.62 -13.06
N ALA A 30 -2.93 21.38 -14.14
CA ALA A 30 -4.16 21.48 -14.95
C ALA A 30 -4.40 20.25 -15.87
N ASN A 31 -3.42 19.36 -16.01
CA ASN A 31 -3.46 18.26 -16.96
C ASN A 31 -3.10 16.92 -16.25
N VAL A 32 -3.99 16.46 -15.37
CA VAL A 32 -3.82 15.19 -14.64
C VAL A 32 -4.66 14.11 -15.29
N VAL A 33 -3.99 13.05 -15.77
CA VAL A 33 -4.60 11.93 -16.51
C VAL A 33 -4.33 10.63 -15.78
N GLY A 34 -5.37 9.84 -15.58
CA GLY A 34 -5.29 8.52 -14.97
C GLY A 34 -5.40 7.40 -16.00
N PHE A 35 -4.56 6.37 -15.86
CA PHE A 35 -4.70 5.07 -16.52
C PHE A 35 -5.15 4.03 -15.51
N ASP A 36 -6.21 3.28 -15.86
CA ASP A 36 -6.68 2.14 -15.07
C ASP A 36 -7.52 1.21 -15.95
N GLN A 37 -7.66 -0.06 -15.58
CA GLN A 37 -8.46 -1.03 -16.34
C GLN A 37 -9.93 -0.62 -16.47
N LYS A 38 -10.48 0.01 -15.44
CA LYS A 38 -11.88 0.49 -15.44
C LYS A 38 -11.89 1.99 -15.16
N ALA A 39 -12.55 2.74 -16.03
CA ALA A 39 -12.86 4.12 -15.73
C ALA A 39 -13.97 4.14 -14.66
N PRO A 40 -13.80 4.84 -13.53
CA PRO A 40 -14.90 5.06 -12.61
C PRO A 40 -15.94 5.98 -13.23
N ALA A 41 -17.16 5.90 -12.73
CA ALA A 41 -18.27 6.73 -13.20
C ALA A 41 -17.97 8.23 -13.09
N GLN A 42 -17.19 8.65 -12.09
CA GLN A 42 -16.80 10.04 -11.87
C GLN A 42 -15.34 10.15 -11.42
N PRO A 43 -14.42 10.66 -12.25
CA PRO A 43 -13.07 11.01 -11.83
C PRO A 43 -13.07 12.21 -10.88
N PRO A 44 -12.01 12.45 -10.09
CA PRO A 44 -11.85 13.67 -9.34
C PRO A 44 -11.96 14.91 -10.24
N THR A 45 -12.52 16.01 -9.71
CA THR A 45 -12.67 17.25 -10.45
C THR A 45 -11.34 17.70 -11.06
N GLY A 46 -11.35 18.06 -12.34
CA GLY A 46 -10.14 18.48 -13.06
C GLY A 46 -9.24 17.32 -13.55
N CYS A 47 -9.64 16.07 -13.35
CA CYS A 47 -8.92 14.90 -13.83
C CYS A 47 -9.65 14.23 -14.99
N VAL A 48 -8.88 13.57 -15.84
CA VAL A 48 -9.38 12.67 -16.90
C VAL A 48 -8.89 11.27 -16.63
N ARG A 49 -9.70 10.25 -16.93
CA ARG A 49 -9.28 8.85 -16.87
C ARG A 49 -9.47 8.17 -18.22
N ILE A 50 -8.45 7.45 -18.64
CA ILE A 50 -8.44 6.68 -19.87
C ILE A 50 -8.37 5.21 -19.47
N PRO A 51 -9.32 4.35 -19.92
CA PRO A 51 -9.26 2.92 -19.67
C PRO A 51 -8.03 2.31 -20.33
N VAL A 52 -7.14 1.71 -19.52
CA VAL A 52 -5.92 1.04 -19.99
C VAL A 52 -5.66 -0.19 -19.16
N ASP A 53 -5.59 -1.34 -19.82
CA ASP A 53 -5.09 -2.57 -19.26
C ASP A 53 -3.58 -2.68 -19.56
N ILE A 54 -2.74 -2.55 -18.55
CA ILE A 54 -1.29 -2.59 -18.69
C ILE A 54 -0.75 -4.00 -19.02
N THR A 55 -1.61 -5.04 -18.97
CA THR A 55 -1.25 -6.40 -19.41
C THR A 55 -1.38 -6.58 -20.90
N SER A 56 -2.07 -5.68 -21.61
CA SER A 56 -2.34 -5.72 -23.04
C SER A 56 -1.53 -4.67 -23.80
N ASP A 57 -0.72 -5.12 -24.78
CA ASP A 57 0.07 -4.23 -25.64
C ASP A 57 -0.83 -3.28 -26.44
N ASP A 58 -1.96 -3.76 -26.95
CA ASP A 58 -2.88 -2.95 -27.75
C ASP A 58 -3.61 -1.91 -26.88
N SER A 59 -4.01 -2.30 -25.66
CA SER A 59 -4.64 -1.36 -24.73
C SER A 59 -3.67 -0.24 -24.35
N VAL A 60 -2.41 -0.56 -24.06
CA VAL A 60 -1.38 0.43 -23.74
C VAL A 60 -1.10 1.35 -24.92
N LYS A 61 -0.95 0.82 -26.14
CA LYS A 61 -0.78 1.61 -27.37
C LYS A 61 -1.95 2.56 -27.60
N GLN A 62 -3.18 2.09 -27.45
CA GLN A 62 -4.38 2.91 -27.61
C GLN A 62 -4.48 3.98 -26.52
N GLY A 63 -4.18 3.65 -25.27
CA GLY A 63 -4.14 4.61 -24.17
C GLY A 63 -3.16 5.75 -24.45
N PHE A 64 -1.95 5.42 -24.91
CA PHE A 64 -0.96 6.42 -25.28
C PHE A 64 -1.36 7.23 -26.54
N HIS A 65 -2.03 6.62 -27.50
CA HIS A 65 -2.57 7.35 -28.63
C HIS A 65 -3.57 8.42 -28.18
N ILE A 66 -4.54 8.05 -27.33
CA ILE A 66 -5.53 8.97 -26.76
C ILE A 66 -4.82 10.07 -25.94
N LEU A 67 -3.86 9.69 -25.10
CA LEU A 67 -3.09 10.63 -24.27
C LEU A 67 -2.39 11.69 -25.15
N LYS A 68 -1.72 11.25 -26.22
CA LYS A 68 -1.00 12.11 -27.14
C LYS A 68 -1.91 13.06 -27.92
N GLU A 69 -3.04 12.56 -28.44
CA GLU A 69 -3.98 13.35 -29.24
C GLU A 69 -4.70 14.40 -28.42
N HIS A 70 -5.10 14.09 -27.19
CA HIS A 70 -5.93 14.96 -26.39
C HIS A 70 -5.15 15.81 -25.36
N HIS A 71 -4.01 15.33 -24.89
CA HIS A 71 -3.24 15.94 -23.79
C HIS A 71 -1.86 16.43 -24.22
N GLY A 72 -1.25 15.85 -25.26
CA GLY A 72 0.06 16.24 -25.77
C GLY A 72 1.14 15.19 -25.52
N ARG A 73 2.41 15.58 -25.65
CA ARG A 73 3.56 14.65 -25.54
C ARG A 73 4.48 14.95 -24.35
N ARG A 74 4.36 16.13 -23.74
CA ARG A 74 5.23 16.51 -22.63
C ARG A 74 4.63 16.02 -21.32
N VAL A 75 5.35 15.12 -20.65
CA VAL A 75 4.95 14.48 -19.40
C VAL A 75 5.89 14.94 -18.30
N ALA A 76 5.40 15.78 -17.38
CA ALA A 76 6.18 16.24 -16.25
C ALA A 76 6.49 15.11 -15.27
N ALA A 77 5.51 14.22 -15.05
CA ALA A 77 5.75 13.03 -14.24
C ALA A 77 4.75 11.91 -14.61
N VAL A 78 5.25 10.68 -14.55
CA VAL A 78 4.44 9.47 -14.49
C VAL A 78 4.48 8.96 -13.05
N VAL A 79 3.34 8.82 -12.39
CA VAL A 79 3.20 8.20 -11.07
C VAL A 79 2.65 6.79 -11.29
N HIS A 80 3.53 5.81 -11.27
CA HIS A 80 3.19 4.41 -11.56
C HIS A 80 2.84 3.65 -10.29
N LEU A 81 1.53 3.51 -10.05
CA LEU A 81 0.95 2.82 -8.89
C LEU A 81 0.26 1.51 -9.29
N ALA A 82 0.04 1.27 -10.58
CA ALA A 82 -0.58 0.04 -11.07
C ALA A 82 0.34 -1.16 -10.77
N ALA A 83 -0.14 -2.08 -9.98
CA ALA A 83 0.55 -3.31 -9.61
C ALA A 83 -0.46 -4.35 -9.14
N TYR A 84 -0.10 -5.63 -9.23
CA TYR A 84 -0.84 -6.68 -8.57
C TYR A 84 -0.40 -6.80 -7.10
N TYR A 85 -1.37 -6.87 -6.22
CA TYR A 85 -1.15 -7.10 -4.80
C TYR A 85 -2.16 -8.13 -4.28
N ASP A 86 -1.66 -9.15 -3.58
CA ASP A 86 -2.46 -10.12 -2.85
C ASP A 86 -1.92 -10.23 -1.42
N PHE A 87 -2.74 -9.80 -0.47
CA PHE A 87 -2.36 -9.87 0.94
C PHE A 87 -2.17 -11.31 1.44
N LEU A 88 -2.87 -12.30 0.84
CA LEU A 88 -2.71 -13.70 1.21
C LEU A 88 -1.33 -14.28 0.83
N GLY A 89 -0.52 -13.53 0.07
CA GLY A 89 0.85 -13.90 -0.27
C GLY A 89 0.98 -15.08 -1.22
N LYS A 90 -0.11 -15.50 -1.87
CA LYS A 90 -0.09 -16.63 -2.80
C LYS A 90 0.73 -16.31 -4.04
N PRO A 91 1.59 -17.22 -4.51
CA PRO A 91 2.20 -17.09 -5.83
C PRO A 91 1.13 -16.94 -6.90
N SER A 92 1.32 -15.98 -7.81
CA SER A 92 0.40 -15.74 -8.92
C SER A 92 1.15 -15.21 -10.13
N PRO A 93 0.86 -15.68 -11.35
CA PRO A 93 1.45 -15.14 -12.58
C PRO A 93 1.14 -13.65 -12.77
N LYS A 94 0.10 -13.13 -12.13
CA LYS A 94 -0.26 -11.71 -12.19
C LYS A 94 0.83 -10.78 -11.63
N TYR A 95 1.70 -11.27 -10.74
CA TYR A 95 2.86 -10.49 -10.30
C TYR A 95 3.79 -10.15 -11.47
N ASP A 96 4.02 -11.10 -12.36
CA ASP A 96 4.84 -10.88 -13.55
C ASP A 96 4.05 -10.18 -14.67
N GLU A 97 2.83 -10.58 -14.93
CA GLU A 97 2.00 -10.04 -16.02
C GLU A 97 1.66 -8.56 -15.80
N VAL A 98 1.18 -8.21 -14.60
CA VAL A 98 0.72 -6.86 -14.27
C VAL A 98 1.88 -6.00 -13.81
N THR A 99 2.65 -6.45 -12.79
CA THR A 99 3.62 -5.58 -12.14
C THR A 99 4.91 -5.47 -12.96
N VAL A 100 5.53 -6.58 -13.35
CA VAL A 100 6.82 -6.57 -14.05
C VAL A 100 6.63 -6.20 -15.53
N ASN A 101 5.89 -7.01 -16.28
CA ASN A 101 5.71 -6.82 -17.72
C ASN A 101 4.86 -5.60 -18.06
N GLY A 102 3.86 -5.28 -17.21
CA GLY A 102 3.07 -4.06 -17.34
C GLY A 102 3.92 -2.81 -17.22
N THR A 103 4.86 -2.76 -16.26
CA THR A 103 5.82 -1.66 -16.11
C THR A 103 6.74 -1.55 -17.33
N LYS A 104 7.26 -2.68 -17.84
CA LYS A 104 8.08 -2.71 -19.05
C LYS A 104 7.35 -2.11 -20.24
N ARG A 105 6.12 -2.55 -20.52
CA ARG A 105 5.28 -2.02 -21.61
C ARG A 105 5.06 -0.52 -21.50
N LEU A 106 4.79 -0.06 -20.28
CA LEU A 106 4.57 1.36 -20.02
C LEU A 106 5.83 2.18 -20.34
N LEU A 107 7.01 1.76 -19.87
CA LEU A 107 8.28 2.44 -20.15
C LEU A 107 8.60 2.48 -21.64
N GLN A 108 8.45 1.37 -22.36
CA GLN A 108 8.68 1.29 -23.81
C GLN A 108 7.75 2.23 -24.60
N GLY A 109 6.48 2.29 -24.21
CA GLY A 109 5.51 3.20 -24.83
C GLY A 109 5.83 4.68 -24.54
N LEU A 110 6.30 4.99 -23.35
CA LEU A 110 6.71 6.36 -22.98
C LEU A 110 7.93 6.81 -23.79
N GLN A 111 8.97 5.98 -23.90
CA GLN A 111 10.19 6.29 -24.65
C GLN A 111 9.92 6.55 -26.13
N SER A 112 9.01 5.78 -26.73
CA SER A 112 8.72 5.87 -28.17
C SER A 112 7.88 7.07 -28.57
N GLY A 113 7.22 7.75 -27.62
CA GLY A 113 6.18 8.72 -27.97
C GLY A 113 6.12 10.01 -27.17
N PHE A 114 6.86 10.11 -26.06
CA PHE A 114 6.71 11.20 -25.10
C PHE A 114 8.05 11.78 -24.63
N ASP A 115 8.03 13.06 -24.26
CA ASP A 115 9.10 13.75 -23.55
C ASP A 115 8.77 13.65 -22.05
N VAL A 116 9.40 12.70 -21.35
CA VAL A 116 9.11 12.36 -19.95
C VAL A 116 10.20 12.91 -19.05
N GLN A 117 9.85 13.81 -18.14
CA GLN A 117 10.79 14.42 -17.21
C GLN A 117 11.06 13.55 -15.96
N GLN A 118 10.09 12.69 -15.57
CA GLN A 118 10.25 11.83 -14.40
C GLN A 118 9.29 10.62 -14.47
N PHE A 119 9.78 9.46 -14.04
CA PHE A 119 8.98 8.26 -13.77
C PHE A 119 9.11 7.89 -12.30
N ILE A 120 8.00 7.87 -11.57
CA ILE A 120 7.94 7.53 -10.15
C ILE A 120 7.30 6.15 -10.02
N PHE A 121 7.99 5.21 -9.39
CA PHE A 121 7.48 3.86 -9.14
C PHE A 121 7.20 3.64 -7.66
N SER A 122 6.02 3.11 -7.36
CA SER A 122 5.65 2.66 -6.01
C SER A 122 6.22 1.28 -5.74
N SER A 123 7.32 1.23 -4.99
CA SER A 123 7.89 0.00 -4.45
C SER A 123 7.49 -0.19 -2.98
N THR A 124 8.19 -1.03 -2.26
CA THR A 124 7.91 -1.36 -0.86
C THR A 124 9.20 -1.50 -0.04
N MET A 125 9.19 -1.13 1.24
CA MET A 125 10.30 -1.40 2.15
C MET A 125 10.61 -2.90 2.27
N LEU A 126 9.62 -3.77 2.00
CA LEU A 126 9.73 -5.23 2.10
C LEU A 126 10.67 -5.84 1.04
N VAL A 127 11.22 -5.07 0.12
CA VAL A 127 12.32 -5.51 -0.75
C VAL A 127 13.60 -5.75 0.02
N HIS A 128 13.77 -5.10 1.17
CA HIS A 128 14.92 -5.25 2.04
C HIS A 128 14.83 -6.50 2.92
N LYS A 129 16.00 -6.95 3.39
CA LYS A 129 16.06 -7.91 4.50
C LYS A 129 15.49 -7.24 5.77
N PRO A 130 14.77 -7.99 6.62
CA PRO A 130 14.41 -7.48 7.93
C PRO A 130 15.66 -7.13 8.74
N GLY A 131 15.53 -6.16 9.62
CA GLY A 131 16.52 -5.78 10.62
C GLY A 131 16.20 -6.36 12.00
N GLU A 132 16.86 -5.81 13.01
CA GLU A 132 16.64 -6.15 14.41
C GLU A 132 16.10 -4.93 15.17
N PRO A 133 15.36 -5.09 16.28
CA PRO A 133 14.93 -3.99 17.13
C PRO A 133 16.09 -3.06 17.53
N GLY A 134 15.89 -1.76 17.35
CA GLY A 134 16.91 -0.73 17.58
C GLY A 134 17.82 -0.43 16.38
N ILE A 135 17.70 -1.16 15.28
CA ILE A 135 18.44 -0.92 14.04
C ILE A 135 17.51 -0.23 13.03
N PHE A 136 17.83 1.01 12.67
CA PHE A 136 17.15 1.74 11.59
C PHE A 136 17.94 1.55 10.30
N PHE A 137 17.30 1.04 9.24
CA PHE A 137 17.95 0.84 7.96
C PHE A 137 17.51 1.89 6.92
N ASN A 138 18.42 2.25 6.05
CA ASN A 138 18.21 3.16 4.93
C ASN A 138 18.08 2.40 3.60
N GLU A 139 17.99 3.13 2.50
CA GLU A 139 17.81 2.59 1.15
C GLU A 139 18.95 1.70 0.65
N ASP A 140 20.13 1.79 1.28
CA ASP A 140 21.33 1.02 0.92
C ASP A 140 21.40 -0.32 1.69
N TRP A 141 20.41 -0.59 2.58
CA TRP A 141 20.29 -1.88 3.29
C TRP A 141 20.12 -3.05 2.31
N PRO A 142 20.67 -4.23 2.60
CA PRO A 142 20.62 -5.37 1.69
C PRO A 142 19.21 -5.72 1.23
N ILE A 143 19.05 -6.01 -0.07
CA ILE A 143 17.84 -6.57 -0.65
C ILE A 143 17.73 -8.05 -0.26
N GLY A 144 16.52 -8.50 0.10
CA GLY A 144 16.31 -9.84 0.58
C GLY A 144 14.84 -10.28 0.60
N ALA A 145 14.10 -9.89 -0.43
CA ALA A 145 12.70 -10.27 -0.62
C ALA A 145 12.53 -11.80 -0.69
N THR A 146 11.66 -12.36 0.14
CA THR A 146 11.53 -13.81 0.27
C THR A 146 10.16 -14.36 -0.15
N TRP A 147 9.17 -13.51 -0.49
CA TRP A 147 7.84 -13.90 -0.94
C TRP A 147 7.40 -13.13 -2.19
N ALA A 148 6.34 -13.61 -2.84
CA ALA A 148 5.99 -13.24 -4.21
C ALA A 148 5.83 -11.73 -4.44
N TYR A 149 5.14 -11.02 -3.53
CA TYR A 149 4.89 -9.58 -3.69
C TYR A 149 6.20 -8.75 -3.69
N PRO A 150 7.04 -8.74 -2.62
CA PRO A 150 8.26 -7.94 -2.66
C PRO A 150 9.27 -8.45 -3.70
N GLN A 151 9.30 -9.75 -4.01
CA GLN A 151 10.10 -10.27 -5.13
C GLN A 151 9.67 -9.67 -6.47
N SER A 152 8.36 -9.50 -6.71
CA SER A 152 7.88 -8.81 -7.91
C SER A 152 8.34 -7.36 -7.96
N LYS A 153 8.36 -6.67 -6.82
CA LYS A 153 8.86 -5.29 -6.73
C LYS A 153 10.36 -5.21 -7.02
N VAL A 154 11.17 -6.15 -6.48
CA VAL A 154 12.62 -6.23 -6.79
C VAL A 154 12.84 -6.42 -8.29
N ARG A 155 12.12 -7.37 -8.93
CA ARG A 155 12.23 -7.58 -10.38
C ARG A 155 11.80 -6.33 -11.17
N THR A 156 10.78 -5.62 -10.69
CA THR A 156 10.32 -4.40 -11.36
C THR A 156 11.32 -3.26 -11.20
N GLU A 157 11.95 -3.10 -10.04
CA GLU A 157 13.03 -2.12 -9.86
C GLU A 157 14.19 -2.40 -10.84
N ALA A 158 14.57 -3.68 -11.04
CA ALA A 158 15.58 -4.06 -12.03
C ALA A 158 15.16 -3.74 -13.47
N ILE A 159 13.92 -4.09 -13.85
CA ILE A 159 13.36 -3.75 -15.18
C ILE A 159 13.33 -2.23 -15.41
N ILE A 160 12.99 -1.43 -14.40
CA ILE A 160 13.03 0.03 -14.52
C ILE A 160 14.45 0.49 -14.79
N HIS A 161 15.43 -0.01 -14.06
CA HIS A 161 16.85 0.32 -14.26
C HIS A 161 17.31 -0.02 -15.69
N GLU A 162 16.96 -1.18 -16.21
CA GLU A 162 17.34 -1.67 -17.54
C GLU A 162 16.61 -0.96 -18.68
N GLU A 163 15.30 -0.72 -18.52
CA GLU A 163 14.40 -0.32 -19.61
C GLU A 163 14.04 1.19 -19.60
N ARG A 164 14.48 1.99 -18.62
CA ARG A 164 14.11 3.40 -18.54
C ARG A 164 14.70 4.29 -19.63
N GLY A 165 15.78 3.87 -20.28
CA GLY A 165 16.55 4.72 -21.20
C GLY A 165 17.02 6.00 -20.51
N ASP A 166 16.72 7.17 -21.09
CA ASP A 166 17.08 8.48 -20.52
C ASP A 166 16.05 9.06 -19.56
N ILE A 167 14.94 8.34 -19.29
CA ILE A 167 13.89 8.82 -18.37
C ILE A 167 14.43 8.82 -16.94
N PRO A 168 14.45 9.98 -16.25
CA PRO A 168 14.80 10.02 -14.83
C PRO A 168 13.77 9.25 -13.99
N THR A 169 14.24 8.38 -13.10
CA THR A 169 13.37 7.50 -12.30
C THR A 169 13.51 7.73 -10.81
N VAL A 170 12.41 7.64 -10.11
CA VAL A 170 12.36 7.66 -8.64
C VAL A 170 11.60 6.44 -8.15
N ILE A 171 12.23 5.66 -7.29
CA ILE A 171 11.63 4.51 -6.63
C ILE A 171 11.28 4.92 -5.20
N LEU A 172 9.99 4.92 -4.90
CA LEU A 172 9.48 5.17 -3.56
C LEU A 172 9.15 3.83 -2.89
N ARG A 173 9.97 3.41 -1.92
CA ARG A 173 9.77 2.20 -1.14
C ARG A 173 8.88 2.53 0.06
N PHE A 174 7.58 2.33 -0.09
CA PHE A 174 6.60 2.63 0.95
C PHE A 174 6.66 1.62 2.09
N ALA A 175 6.49 2.12 3.32
CA ALA A 175 6.14 1.34 4.48
C ALA A 175 4.69 0.82 4.38
N GLY A 176 4.18 0.14 5.40
CA GLY A 176 2.80 -0.30 5.45
C GLY A 176 1.83 0.88 5.42
N VAL A 177 1.06 1.05 4.34
CA VAL A 177 0.14 2.18 4.19
C VAL A 177 -1.11 1.97 5.02
N TYR A 178 -1.55 3.01 5.72
CA TYR A 178 -2.80 3.05 6.50
C TYR A 178 -3.47 4.43 6.40
N ASP A 179 -4.71 4.53 6.88
CA ASP A 179 -5.44 5.78 7.07
C ASP A 179 -6.32 5.75 8.33
N ASP A 180 -7.05 6.82 8.61
CA ASP A 180 -7.93 6.93 9.78
C ASP A 180 -9.08 5.91 9.77
N GLY A 181 -9.42 5.31 8.62
CA GLY A 181 -10.39 4.20 8.46
C GLY A 181 -9.78 2.82 8.63
N CYS A 182 -8.49 2.73 8.95
CA CYS A 182 -7.72 1.48 9.09
C CYS A 182 -7.64 0.66 7.79
N HIS A 183 -7.59 1.31 6.60
CA HIS A 183 -7.45 0.61 5.34
C HIS A 183 -6.02 0.04 5.16
N SER A 184 -5.66 -0.84 6.08
CA SER A 184 -4.41 -1.59 6.14
C SER A 184 -4.74 -3.02 6.55
N PRO A 185 -4.68 -4.01 5.65
CA PRO A 185 -5.10 -5.37 5.97
C PRO A 185 -4.48 -5.95 7.26
N PRO A 186 -3.15 -5.79 7.52
CA PRO A 186 -2.58 -6.30 8.78
C PRO A 186 -3.23 -5.69 10.03
N LEU A 187 -3.42 -4.36 10.05
CA LEU A 187 -3.99 -3.66 11.18
C LEU A 187 -5.49 -3.96 11.34
N ALA A 188 -6.23 -4.01 10.23
CA ALA A 188 -7.67 -4.28 10.24
C ALA A 188 -7.98 -5.68 10.77
N HIS A 189 -7.25 -6.70 10.33
CA HIS A 189 -7.39 -8.06 10.85
C HIS A 189 -6.93 -8.20 12.31
N GLN A 190 -5.93 -7.43 12.74
CA GLN A 190 -5.52 -7.39 14.13
C GLN A 190 -6.64 -6.81 15.01
N MET A 191 -7.22 -5.69 14.59
CA MET A 191 -8.38 -5.09 15.25
C MET A 191 -9.60 -6.01 15.25
N GLN A 192 -9.86 -6.73 14.15
CA GLN A 192 -10.93 -7.72 14.05
C GLN A 192 -10.81 -8.79 15.13
N ARG A 193 -9.64 -9.47 15.20
CA ARG A 193 -9.41 -10.54 16.20
C ARG A 193 -9.60 -10.05 17.63
N ILE A 194 -9.15 -8.86 17.92
CA ILE A 194 -9.34 -8.26 19.25
C ILE A 194 -10.81 -7.93 19.47
N ASN A 195 -11.49 -7.28 18.52
CA ASN A 195 -12.90 -6.90 18.65
C ASN A 195 -13.80 -8.11 18.84
N GLU A 196 -13.50 -9.21 18.17
CA GLU A 196 -14.25 -10.48 18.27
C GLU A 196 -13.80 -11.36 19.44
N ARG A 197 -12.81 -10.94 20.21
CA ARG A 197 -12.23 -11.69 21.34
C ARG A 197 -11.74 -13.09 20.93
N GLN A 198 -11.19 -13.19 19.72
CA GLN A 198 -10.63 -14.44 19.22
C GLN A 198 -9.41 -14.86 20.05
N LEU A 199 -9.27 -16.15 20.33
CA LEU A 199 -8.14 -16.68 21.10
C LEU A 199 -6.78 -16.37 20.44
N GLU A 200 -6.75 -16.39 19.11
CA GLU A 200 -5.60 -16.11 18.27
C GLU A 200 -5.07 -14.68 18.48
N SER A 201 -5.92 -13.74 18.97
CA SER A 201 -5.45 -12.41 19.34
C SER A 201 -4.41 -12.43 20.46
N HIS A 202 -4.43 -13.45 21.33
CA HIS A 202 -3.50 -13.63 22.43
C HIS A 202 -2.27 -14.49 22.08
N LEU A 203 -2.24 -15.11 20.89
CA LEU A 203 -1.19 -16.02 20.49
C LEU A 203 -0.25 -15.34 19.48
N TYR A 204 1.05 -15.46 19.71
CA TYR A 204 2.05 -14.93 18.78
C TYR A 204 3.21 -15.91 18.61
N SER A 205 3.62 -16.16 17.37
CA SER A 205 4.65 -17.17 17.06
C SER A 205 6.07 -16.62 17.02
N GLY A 206 6.25 -15.33 17.26
CA GLY A 206 7.52 -14.64 17.24
C GLY A 206 7.80 -13.85 18.49
N SER A 207 8.79 -12.97 18.42
CA SER A 207 9.07 -11.99 19.46
C SER A 207 8.11 -10.81 19.35
N THR A 208 7.35 -10.54 20.42
CA THR A 208 6.40 -9.43 20.46
C THR A 208 7.09 -8.05 20.47
N SER A 209 8.41 -7.99 20.67
CA SER A 209 9.20 -6.75 20.58
C SER A 209 9.49 -6.32 19.14
N HIS A 210 9.25 -7.18 18.17
CA HIS A 210 9.41 -6.86 16.74
C HIS A 210 8.20 -6.05 16.24
N GLY A 211 8.41 -5.28 15.18
CA GLY A 211 7.37 -4.46 14.58
C GLY A 211 7.72 -4.06 13.16
N THR A 212 6.78 -3.43 12.50
CA THR A 212 6.97 -2.96 11.13
C THR A 212 6.62 -1.48 11.04
N SER A 213 7.38 -0.73 10.23
CA SER A 213 7.09 0.67 9.96
C SER A 213 5.83 0.82 9.12
N TYR A 214 5.10 1.89 9.38
CA TYR A 214 3.89 2.29 8.67
C TYR A 214 4.04 3.69 8.08
N VAL A 215 3.09 4.11 7.26
CA VAL A 215 2.97 5.47 6.73
C VAL A 215 1.50 5.81 6.49
N HIS A 216 1.09 6.99 6.93
CA HIS A 216 -0.28 7.45 6.67
C HIS A 216 -0.48 7.78 5.20
N MET A 217 -1.69 7.50 4.68
CA MET A 217 -2.07 7.76 3.27
C MET A 217 -1.80 9.22 2.85
N GLU A 218 -2.11 10.20 3.70
CA GLU A 218 -1.87 11.62 3.41
C GLU A 218 -0.38 11.93 3.26
N ASP A 219 0.47 11.27 4.04
CA ASP A 219 1.93 11.43 3.98
C ASP A 219 2.53 10.75 2.74
N VAL A 220 1.94 9.63 2.29
CA VAL A 220 2.28 9.02 0.98
C VAL A 220 1.96 9.98 -0.16
N VAL A 221 0.77 10.58 -0.14
CA VAL A 221 0.35 11.55 -1.16
C VAL A 221 1.23 12.80 -1.17
N ASP A 222 1.61 13.30 0.02
CA ASP A 222 2.55 14.43 0.15
C ASP A 222 3.94 14.06 -0.38
N ALA A 223 4.45 12.85 -0.10
CA ALA A 223 5.73 12.38 -0.63
C ALA A 223 5.74 12.32 -2.16
N VAL A 224 4.67 11.81 -2.77
CA VAL A 224 4.51 11.78 -4.23
C VAL A 224 4.45 13.21 -4.80
N GLU A 225 3.66 14.10 -4.22
CA GLU A 225 3.56 15.49 -4.67
C GLU A 225 4.91 16.21 -4.60
N ARG A 226 5.65 16.06 -3.48
CA ARG A 226 6.98 16.65 -3.32
C ARG A 226 7.98 16.06 -4.31
N THR A 227 7.92 14.75 -4.57
CA THR A 227 8.75 14.11 -5.59
C THR A 227 8.53 14.71 -6.97
N VAL A 228 7.26 14.94 -7.36
CA VAL A 228 6.93 15.62 -8.61
C VAL A 228 7.43 17.08 -8.62
N LYS A 229 7.29 17.83 -7.52
CA LYS A 229 7.78 19.21 -7.40
C LYS A 229 9.31 19.31 -7.52
N HIS A 230 10.04 18.37 -6.93
CA HIS A 230 11.50 18.38 -6.91
C HIS A 230 12.15 17.66 -8.10
N ARG A 231 11.38 17.21 -9.12
CA ARG A 231 11.86 16.36 -10.22
C ARG A 231 13.13 16.86 -10.92
N THR A 232 13.27 18.17 -11.08
CA THR A 232 14.45 18.76 -11.75
C THR A 232 15.71 18.81 -10.88
N LYS A 233 15.58 18.52 -9.58
CA LYS A 233 16.70 18.52 -8.61
C LYS A 233 17.16 17.11 -8.26
N LEU A 234 16.36 16.09 -8.60
CA LEU A 234 16.66 14.70 -8.30
C LEU A 234 17.64 14.12 -9.33
N LYS A 235 18.44 13.13 -8.90
CA LYS A 235 19.34 12.38 -9.79
C LYS A 235 18.52 11.56 -10.77
N ALA A 236 19.18 11.14 -11.86
CA ALA A 236 18.56 10.28 -12.89
C ALA A 236 17.99 8.98 -12.34
N GLU A 237 18.58 8.47 -11.26
CA GLU A 237 18.03 7.36 -10.49
C GLU A 237 18.07 7.73 -9.01
N THR A 238 16.93 7.68 -8.37
CA THR A 238 16.77 8.02 -6.95
C THR A 238 15.89 6.98 -6.28
N VAL A 239 16.32 6.49 -5.12
CA VAL A 239 15.51 5.59 -4.26
C VAL A 239 15.28 6.29 -2.94
N MET A 240 14.06 6.26 -2.43
CA MET A 240 13.70 6.82 -1.13
C MET A 240 12.77 5.89 -0.36
N LEU A 241 13.05 5.71 0.94
CA LEU A 241 12.13 5.08 1.90
C LEU A 241 11.11 6.12 2.36
N ILE A 242 9.85 5.73 2.36
CA ILE A 242 8.73 6.57 2.78
C ILE A 242 7.97 5.84 3.88
N GLY A 243 8.14 6.30 5.11
CA GLY A 243 7.59 5.67 6.30
C GLY A 243 7.66 6.59 7.51
N GLU A 244 7.17 6.12 8.62
CA GLU A 244 7.35 6.77 9.92
C GLU A 244 8.69 6.35 10.54
N MET A 245 9.27 7.25 11.33
CA MET A 245 10.48 6.92 12.11
C MET A 245 10.15 6.04 13.32
N GLU A 246 8.92 6.19 13.86
CA GLU A 246 8.45 5.35 14.96
C GLU A 246 7.96 4.01 14.43
N THR A 247 8.47 2.92 15.01
CA THR A 247 8.00 1.57 14.72
C THR A 247 7.41 0.99 15.98
N LEU A 248 6.08 0.83 16.01
CA LEU A 248 5.40 0.19 17.14
C LEU A 248 5.66 -1.31 17.10
N SER A 249 6.02 -1.89 18.24
CA SER A 249 6.13 -3.34 18.38
C SER A 249 4.75 -4.00 18.33
N TYR A 250 4.73 -5.31 18.04
CA TYR A 250 3.50 -6.09 18.09
C TYR A 250 2.81 -5.96 19.46
N ASP A 251 3.59 -6.02 20.53
CA ASP A 251 3.11 -5.88 21.91
C ASP A 251 2.44 -4.52 22.15
N GLU A 252 3.10 -3.43 21.75
CA GLU A 252 2.53 -2.07 21.88
C GLU A 252 1.22 -1.90 21.11
N LEU A 253 1.14 -2.47 19.89
CA LEU A 253 -0.08 -2.43 19.08
C LEU A 253 -1.21 -3.21 19.75
N GLN A 254 -0.96 -4.43 20.21
CA GLN A 254 -1.95 -5.27 20.88
C GLN A 254 -2.46 -4.64 22.15
N HIS A 255 -1.57 -4.17 23.03
CA HIS A 255 -1.95 -3.45 24.25
C HIS A 255 -2.79 -2.21 23.94
N THR A 256 -2.40 -1.45 22.92
CA THR A 256 -3.12 -0.23 22.56
C THR A 256 -4.51 -0.54 22.02
N PHE A 257 -4.64 -1.50 21.13
CA PHE A 257 -5.94 -1.90 20.59
C PHE A 257 -6.85 -2.51 21.67
N MET A 258 -6.34 -3.45 22.50
CA MET A 258 -7.14 -4.07 23.55
C MET A 258 -7.67 -3.03 24.55
N ARG A 259 -6.80 -2.14 25.01
CA ARG A 259 -7.20 -1.05 25.92
C ARG A 259 -8.24 -0.13 25.30
N GLN A 260 -8.09 0.23 24.01
CA GLN A 260 -9.02 1.17 23.36
C GLN A 260 -10.33 0.52 22.91
N ILE A 261 -10.31 -0.75 22.51
CA ILE A 261 -11.54 -1.46 22.08
C ILE A 261 -12.34 -1.90 23.30
N HIS A 262 -11.70 -2.58 24.28
CA HIS A 262 -12.38 -3.23 25.40
C HIS A 262 -12.15 -2.58 26.75
N ASN A 263 -11.21 -1.63 26.86
CA ASN A 263 -10.76 -1.05 28.13
C ASN A 263 -10.13 -2.08 29.08
N GLU A 264 -9.44 -3.07 28.53
CA GLU A 264 -8.82 -4.19 29.24
C GLU A 264 -7.30 -4.20 29.03
N SER A 265 -6.57 -4.86 29.93
CA SER A 265 -5.16 -5.18 29.76
C SER A 265 -5.03 -6.35 28.77
N TYR A 266 -3.89 -6.43 28.10
CA TYR A 266 -3.58 -7.48 27.15
C TYR A 266 -2.44 -8.36 27.70
N GLU A 267 -2.55 -9.67 27.48
CA GLU A 267 -1.48 -10.63 27.74
C GLU A 267 -1.26 -11.45 26.48
N ALA A 268 -0.01 -11.45 25.99
CA ALA A 268 0.41 -12.27 24.86
C ALA A 268 1.06 -13.57 25.34
N TYR A 269 0.72 -14.66 24.71
CA TYR A 269 1.35 -15.95 24.92
C TYR A 269 2.17 -16.32 23.69
N SER A 270 3.48 -16.54 23.88
CA SER A 270 4.36 -16.96 22.82
C SER A 270 4.12 -18.44 22.51
N VAL A 271 3.89 -18.74 21.22
CA VAL A 271 3.72 -20.10 20.71
C VAL A 271 4.91 -20.44 19.81
N PRO A 272 5.62 -21.55 20.02
CA PRO A 272 6.69 -21.98 19.12
C PRO A 272 6.19 -22.09 17.68
N GLY A 273 6.95 -21.54 16.71
CA GLY A 273 6.58 -21.49 15.29
C GLY A 273 6.10 -22.83 14.70
N PRO A 274 6.76 -23.98 14.95
CA PRO A 274 6.29 -25.27 14.48
C PRO A 274 4.87 -25.63 14.98
N ILE A 275 4.56 -25.34 16.24
CA ILE A 275 3.23 -25.60 16.83
C ILE A 275 2.19 -24.67 16.20
N ALA A 276 2.50 -23.38 16.04
CA ALA A 276 1.61 -22.42 15.39
C ALA A 276 1.30 -22.80 13.93
N LYS A 277 2.28 -23.32 13.19
CA LYS A 277 2.09 -23.82 11.81
C LYS A 277 1.14 -25.00 11.75
N ILE A 278 1.26 -25.95 12.69
CA ILE A 278 0.36 -27.11 12.78
C ILE A 278 -1.07 -26.62 13.07
N GLY A 279 -1.26 -25.67 14.00
CA GLY A 279 -2.56 -25.08 14.29
C GLY A 279 -3.19 -24.45 13.05
N ALA A 280 -2.48 -23.56 12.39
CA ALA A 280 -2.95 -22.90 11.16
C ALA A 280 -3.26 -23.90 10.02
N TRP A 281 -2.51 -24.99 9.89
CA TRP A 281 -2.77 -26.05 8.91
C TRP A 281 -4.03 -26.86 9.24
N VAL A 282 -4.25 -27.17 10.52
CA VAL A 282 -5.45 -27.89 10.97
C VAL A 282 -6.71 -27.08 10.71
N GLU A 283 -6.72 -25.78 11.04
CA GLU A 283 -7.84 -24.90 10.77
C GLU A 283 -8.15 -24.82 9.27
N ASP A 284 -7.13 -24.59 8.42
CA ASP A 284 -7.30 -24.45 6.96
C ASP A 284 -7.74 -25.76 6.28
N THR A 285 -7.20 -26.91 6.73
CA THR A 285 -7.34 -28.18 6.01
C THR A 285 -8.43 -29.10 6.60
N VAL A 286 -8.56 -29.13 7.93
CA VAL A 286 -9.44 -30.07 8.62
C VAL A 286 -10.78 -29.47 8.97
N LEU A 287 -10.79 -28.21 9.45
CA LEU A 287 -12.03 -27.53 9.86
C LEU A 287 -12.69 -26.79 8.69
N GLY A 288 -12.00 -26.62 7.55
CA GLY A 288 -12.52 -25.87 6.40
C GLY A 288 -12.70 -24.39 6.68
N GLU A 289 -12.23 -23.94 7.83
CA GLU A 289 -12.15 -22.53 8.17
C GLU A 289 -11.04 -21.87 7.33
N LYS A 290 -11.20 -20.62 6.99
CA LYS A 290 -10.15 -19.85 6.30
C LYS A 290 -9.39 -19.01 7.33
N PRO A 291 -8.44 -19.60 8.08
CA PRO A 291 -7.73 -18.86 9.11
C PRO A 291 -7.01 -17.67 8.46
N PHE A 292 -7.07 -16.53 9.11
CA PHE A 292 -6.31 -15.35 8.66
C PHE A 292 -4.81 -15.62 8.74
N ILE A 293 -4.34 -16.27 9.82
CA ILE A 293 -2.91 -16.57 10.01
C ILE A 293 -2.51 -17.70 9.08
N LYS A 294 -1.71 -17.37 8.08
CA LYS A 294 -1.15 -18.34 7.13
C LYS A 294 0.25 -18.77 7.53
N PRO A 295 0.69 -19.99 7.16
CA PRO A 295 2.03 -20.47 7.50
C PRO A 295 3.17 -19.51 7.15
N TRP A 296 3.07 -18.80 6.03
CA TRP A 296 4.07 -17.82 5.63
C TRP A 296 4.15 -16.59 6.56
N MET A 297 3.04 -16.22 7.22
CA MET A 297 3.03 -15.13 8.21
C MET A 297 3.76 -15.53 9.48
N ILE A 298 3.67 -16.82 9.86
CA ILE A 298 4.41 -17.38 11.00
C ILE A 298 5.92 -17.33 10.74
N ASP A 299 6.35 -17.63 9.50
CA ASP A 299 7.77 -17.54 9.13
C ASP A 299 8.32 -16.11 9.22
N ARG A 300 7.43 -15.10 9.22
CA ARG A 300 7.78 -13.69 9.28
C ARG A 300 7.42 -12.98 10.57
N ALA A 301 6.98 -13.75 11.55
CA ALA A 301 6.58 -13.19 12.83
C ALA A 301 7.75 -12.49 13.56
N ASN A 302 9.00 -12.79 13.17
CA ASN A 302 10.20 -12.11 13.67
C ASN A 302 10.78 -11.08 12.71
N ASP A 303 10.10 -10.74 11.59
CA ASP A 303 10.58 -9.68 10.73
C ASP A 303 10.42 -8.33 11.43
N HIS A 304 11.48 -7.52 11.44
CA HIS A 304 11.48 -6.17 11.99
C HIS A 304 11.90 -5.16 10.93
N TYR A 305 11.10 -4.09 10.77
CA TYR A 305 11.36 -3.05 9.78
C TYR A 305 11.25 -1.66 10.44
N ALA A 306 12.38 -1.10 10.84
CA ALA A 306 12.50 0.29 11.31
C ALA A 306 13.31 1.11 10.31
N LEU A 307 12.80 2.26 9.88
CA LEU A 307 13.29 3.01 8.73
C LEU A 307 14.07 4.27 9.12
N ASP A 308 15.23 4.46 8.50
CA ASP A 308 15.87 5.77 8.37
C ASP A 308 15.38 6.46 7.09
N ILE A 309 14.48 7.40 7.24
CA ILE A 309 13.87 8.17 6.15
C ILE A 309 14.58 9.48 5.85
N SER A 310 15.80 9.68 6.37
CA SER A 310 16.54 10.94 6.26
C SER A 310 16.83 11.35 4.82
N ARG A 311 16.89 10.38 3.89
CA ARG A 311 17.11 10.65 2.45
C ARG A 311 15.92 11.39 1.84
N ALA A 312 14.70 11.00 2.14
CA ALA A 312 13.48 11.71 1.69
C ALA A 312 13.45 13.14 2.27
N GLY A 313 13.81 13.32 3.55
CA GLY A 313 13.94 14.64 4.16
C GLY A 313 14.92 15.55 3.42
N LYS A 314 16.08 15.01 3.04
CA LYS A 314 17.15 15.78 2.34
C LYS A 314 16.81 16.09 0.89
N LEU A 315 16.19 15.16 0.15
CA LEU A 315 16.00 15.28 -1.29
C LEU A 315 14.72 15.99 -1.70
N ILE A 316 13.65 15.81 -0.95
CA ILE A 316 12.32 16.35 -1.27
C ILE A 316 11.69 17.12 -0.10
N GLU A 317 12.47 17.40 0.94
CA GLU A 317 12.02 18.15 2.14
C GLU A 317 10.79 17.49 2.79
N TRP A 318 10.70 16.15 2.74
CA TRP A 318 9.56 15.39 3.21
C TRP A 318 9.79 14.86 4.63
N VAL A 319 8.79 15.07 5.49
CA VAL A 319 8.71 14.51 6.83
C VAL A 319 7.26 14.09 7.08
N PRO A 320 7.00 12.86 7.58
CA PRO A 320 5.64 12.42 7.88
C PRO A 320 5.00 13.32 8.96
N GLN A 321 3.74 13.70 8.74
CA GLN A 321 2.98 14.54 9.65
C GLN A 321 2.04 13.74 10.55
N HIS A 322 1.80 12.49 10.20
CA HIS A 322 0.95 11.56 10.94
C HIS A 322 1.81 10.48 11.58
N THR A 323 1.30 9.88 12.66
CA THR A 323 1.89 8.69 13.27
C THR A 323 0.81 7.66 13.56
N LEU A 324 1.14 6.39 13.40
CA LEU A 324 0.21 5.29 13.67
C LEU A 324 -0.33 5.38 15.11
N ARG A 325 0.53 5.69 16.09
CA ARG A 325 0.15 5.87 17.49
C ARG A 325 -0.99 6.89 17.67
N LYS A 326 -0.97 7.99 16.90
CA LYS A 326 -2.02 9.04 16.95
C LYS A 326 -3.24 8.68 16.11
N ALA A 327 -3.11 7.80 15.13
CA ALA A 327 -4.21 7.37 14.27
C ALA A 327 -5.04 6.23 14.88
N ILE A 328 -4.44 5.37 15.71
CA ILE A 328 -5.15 4.24 16.36
C ILE A 328 -6.46 4.68 17.04
N PRO A 329 -6.53 5.78 17.84
CA PRO A 329 -7.80 6.22 18.40
C PRO A 329 -8.90 6.49 17.39
N LYS A 330 -8.54 7.03 16.21
CA LYS A 330 -9.50 7.31 15.12
C LYS A 330 -9.97 6.02 14.45
N MET A 331 -9.06 5.07 14.22
CA MET A 331 -9.40 3.75 13.67
C MET A 331 -10.38 3.02 14.59
N VAL A 332 -10.10 3.01 15.90
CA VAL A 332 -11.00 2.39 16.89
C VAL A 332 -12.33 3.13 16.97
N ALA A 333 -12.34 4.45 16.89
CA ALA A 333 -13.58 5.23 16.84
C ALA A 333 -14.42 4.88 15.58
N SER A 334 -13.78 4.69 14.43
CA SER A 334 -14.44 4.24 13.19
C SER A 334 -15.08 2.86 13.36
N LEU A 335 -14.34 1.90 13.94
CA LEU A 335 -14.87 0.57 14.26
C LEU A 335 -16.08 0.65 15.21
N LYS A 336 -15.99 1.42 16.30
CA LYS A 336 -17.06 1.53 17.30
C LYS A 336 -18.30 2.27 16.78
N ALA A 337 -18.11 3.29 15.94
CA ALA A 337 -19.20 4.08 15.40
C ALA A 337 -20.08 3.28 14.43
N ASN A 338 -19.50 2.45 13.58
CA ASN A 338 -20.24 1.60 12.65
C ASN A 338 -19.43 0.34 12.31
N PRO A 339 -19.52 -0.72 13.13
CA PRO A 339 -18.74 -1.94 12.93
C PRO A 339 -18.95 -2.58 11.54
N LEU A 340 -20.19 -2.70 11.07
CA LEU A 340 -20.46 -3.30 9.75
C LEU A 340 -19.85 -2.52 8.60
N LYS A 341 -19.88 -1.18 8.66
CA LYS A 341 -19.23 -0.34 7.66
C LYS A 341 -17.72 -0.55 7.70
N PHE A 342 -17.13 -0.54 8.90
CA PHE A 342 -15.69 -0.77 9.08
C PHE A 342 -15.26 -2.12 8.49
N TYR A 343 -16.00 -3.20 8.80
CA TYR A 343 -15.72 -4.54 8.26
C TYR A 343 -15.80 -4.55 6.73
N LYS A 344 -16.87 -4.01 6.17
CA LYS A 344 -17.06 -3.94 4.71
C LYS A 344 -15.96 -3.15 3.99
N GLU A 345 -15.56 -2.00 4.55
CA GLU A 345 -14.55 -1.13 3.94
C GLU A 345 -13.13 -1.71 4.05
N ASN A 346 -12.92 -2.64 4.98
CA ASN A 346 -11.66 -3.35 5.20
C ASN A 346 -11.66 -4.80 4.68
N ASP A 347 -12.66 -5.19 3.89
CA ASP A 347 -12.82 -6.54 3.32
C ASP A 347 -12.80 -7.66 4.39
N LEU A 348 -13.36 -7.37 5.59
CA LEU A 348 -13.47 -8.31 6.70
C LEU A 348 -14.83 -8.99 6.68
N GLU A 349 -14.90 -10.28 7.03
CA GLU A 349 -16.15 -11.00 7.22
C GLU A 349 -16.76 -10.66 8.59
N PRO A 350 -17.98 -10.09 8.67
CA PRO A 350 -18.60 -9.78 9.94
C PRO A 350 -19.15 -11.07 10.59
N PRO A 351 -18.96 -11.25 11.92
CA PRO A 351 -19.49 -12.39 12.63
C PRO A 351 -21.04 -12.36 12.69
N GLU A 352 -21.67 -13.54 12.87
CA GLU A 352 -23.13 -13.68 12.85
C GLU A 352 -23.86 -12.78 13.87
N TRP A 353 -23.30 -12.63 15.07
CA TRP A 353 -23.87 -11.77 16.10
C TRP A 353 -23.94 -10.29 15.65
N MET A 354 -22.97 -9.82 14.89
CA MET A 354 -22.94 -8.44 14.37
C MET A 354 -24.03 -8.24 13.31
N LEU A 355 -24.23 -9.23 12.44
CA LEU A 355 -25.30 -9.22 11.44
C LEU A 355 -26.69 -9.28 12.09
N ALA A 356 -26.86 -10.08 13.16
CA ALA A 356 -28.11 -10.19 13.91
C ALA A 356 -28.46 -8.86 14.61
N ASN A 357 -27.50 -8.20 15.25
CA ASN A 357 -27.68 -6.91 15.90
C ASN A 357 -28.09 -5.81 14.91
N ALA A 358 -27.47 -5.78 13.73
CA ALA A 358 -27.81 -4.81 12.70
C ALA A 358 -29.24 -4.99 12.17
N LYS A 359 -29.69 -6.23 11.99
CA LYS A 359 -31.10 -6.53 11.62
C LYS A 359 -32.08 -6.08 12.70
N ALA A 360 -31.76 -6.30 13.97
CA ALA A 360 -32.58 -5.86 15.09
C ALA A 360 -32.76 -4.34 15.13
N THR A 361 -31.63 -3.61 15.01
CA THR A 361 -31.62 -2.13 14.99
C THR A 361 -32.40 -1.57 13.81
N ALA A 362 -32.28 -2.18 12.63
CA ALA A 362 -33.04 -1.75 11.45
C ALA A 362 -34.57 -1.96 11.62
N LEU A 363 -34.98 -3.02 12.30
CA LEU A 363 -36.43 -3.28 12.61
C LEU A 363 -36.98 -2.29 13.63
N GLU A 364 -36.17 -1.82 14.60
CA GLU A 364 -36.57 -0.81 15.58
C GLU A 364 -36.75 0.58 14.98
N GLN A 365 -35.97 0.92 13.93
CA GLN A 365 -36.06 2.22 13.24
C GLN A 365 -37.26 2.32 12.27
N VAL A 366 -37.90 1.19 11.94
CA VAL A 366 -39.07 1.13 11.06
C VAL A 366 -40.38 1.09 11.88
N ARG A 367 -40.31 0.93 13.19
CA ARG A 367 -41.43 1.04 14.13
C ARG A 367 -41.54 2.45 14.71
#